data_1754b8efd075b9395c86d90a166d9df8
#
_entry.id   1754b8efd075b9395c86d90a166d9df8
#
_cell.length_a   1.000
_cell.length_b   1.000
_cell.length_c   1.000
_cell.angle_alpha   90.00
_cell.angle_beta   90.00
_cell.angle_gamma   90.00
#
_symmetry.space_group_name_H-M   'P 1'
#
loop_
_entity.id
_entity.type
_entity.pdbx_description
1 polymer ?
#
loop_
_entity_poly.entity_id
_entity_poly.type
_entity_poly.pdbx_seq_one_letter_code
_entity_poly.pdbx_strand_id
1 'polypeptide(L)'
;MSKLNVDQKTIFDLLSDKKADFLIPDYQRPYAWNEEQCQTLWDDTYKNEKGKSEVIDGQQRLTTLMLILRAFYDKFFNMQDRNSILTRDRIEKCIWKTDTFGTADKSTLKIDSEVATDNDKEEFIELLRSGVVKQGSKSQYVLNYQFFQKRINDFLQAFPSFFPYLPARILGNCILLPIEAESQDTALRIFSTLNDRGLPLSDADIFKAQFYKYYGTLNKKDEFIVEWKKLEEIANLVFRPITGTPMDELFARYMYFLRAKEGNKSSTTEALRKFYERNKYQYL
;
A
#
# COMPACT_ATOMS: atom_id res chain seq x y z
N MET A 1 -14.91 -13.58 -21.38
CA MET A 1 -14.52 -12.17 -21.12
C MET A 1 -14.61 -11.99 -19.62
N SER A 2 -13.48 -11.77 -18.94
CA SER A 2 -13.49 -11.47 -17.51
C SER A 2 -14.20 -10.12 -17.29
N LYS A 3 -15.23 -10.11 -16.42
CA LYS A 3 -15.93 -8.89 -16.04
C LYS A 3 -15.00 -8.09 -15.12
N LEU A 4 -14.69 -6.89 -15.55
CA LEU A 4 -14.07 -5.88 -14.71
C LEU A 4 -15.18 -5.07 -14.05
N ASN A 5 -15.22 -5.07 -12.73
CA ASN A 5 -16.15 -4.23 -12.00
C ASN A 5 -15.38 -3.01 -11.47
N VAL A 6 -15.73 -1.83 -11.97
CA VAL A 6 -15.15 -0.56 -11.52
C VAL A 6 -16.28 0.25 -10.92
N ASP A 7 -16.18 0.54 -9.64
CA ASP A 7 -17.16 1.32 -8.90
C ASP A 7 -16.49 2.58 -8.34
N GLN A 8 -17.27 3.62 -8.10
CA GLN A 8 -16.82 4.88 -7.53
C GLN A 8 -17.33 4.97 -6.09
N LYS A 9 -16.41 4.93 -5.11
CA LYS A 9 -16.76 4.98 -3.69
C LYS A 9 -16.01 6.11 -2.99
N THR A 10 -16.66 6.77 -2.04
CA THR A 10 -15.94 7.63 -1.11
C THR A 10 -15.03 6.79 -0.20
N ILE A 11 -14.06 7.42 0.44
CA ILE A 11 -13.23 6.72 1.44
C ILE A 11 -14.14 6.10 2.51
N PHE A 12 -15.15 6.85 2.97
CA PHE A 12 -16.07 6.35 3.97
C PHE A 12 -16.85 5.14 3.46
N ASP A 13 -17.46 5.22 2.27
CA ASP A 13 -18.27 4.12 1.72
C ASP A 13 -17.44 2.85 1.51
N LEU A 14 -16.19 2.99 1.06
CA LEU A 14 -15.30 1.86 0.88
C LEU A 14 -14.88 1.23 2.22
N LEU A 15 -14.38 2.06 3.15
CA LEU A 15 -13.78 1.56 4.39
C LEU A 15 -14.81 1.22 5.47
N SER A 16 -15.98 1.88 5.52
CA SER A 16 -17.03 1.58 6.51
C SER A 16 -17.92 0.41 6.13
N ASP A 17 -17.84 -0.10 4.91
CA ASP A 17 -18.60 -1.28 4.49
C ASP A 17 -18.39 -2.42 5.51
N LYS A 18 -19.50 -3.02 5.97
CA LYS A 18 -19.46 -4.13 6.95
C LYS A 18 -18.69 -5.35 6.45
N LYS A 19 -18.65 -5.54 5.13
CA LYS A 19 -17.91 -6.63 4.48
C LYS A 19 -16.46 -6.25 4.14
N ALA A 20 -16.07 -4.99 4.38
CA ALA A 20 -14.72 -4.55 4.08
C ALA A 20 -13.72 -5.29 4.97
N ASP A 21 -12.84 -6.02 4.31
CA ASP A 21 -11.74 -6.75 4.91
C ASP A 21 -10.59 -6.71 3.92
N PHE A 22 -9.55 -5.97 4.22
CA PHE A 22 -8.46 -5.70 3.31
C PHE A 22 -7.23 -6.48 3.75
N LEU A 23 -6.76 -7.36 2.89
CA LEU A 23 -5.52 -8.10 3.08
C LEU A 23 -4.46 -7.56 2.11
N ILE A 24 -3.33 -7.13 2.65
CA ILE A 24 -2.12 -6.87 1.86
C ILE A 24 -1.36 -8.19 1.80
N PRO A 25 -1.34 -8.85 0.64
CA PRO A 25 -0.80 -10.20 0.54
C PRO A 25 0.73 -10.22 0.68
N ASP A 26 1.24 -11.39 1.00
CA ASP A 26 2.64 -11.68 1.33
C ASP A 26 3.64 -11.41 0.18
N TYR A 27 3.19 -11.50 -1.07
CA TYR A 27 4.02 -11.21 -2.25
C TYR A 27 4.16 -9.71 -2.58
N GLN A 28 3.41 -8.84 -1.89
CA GLN A 28 3.50 -7.41 -2.10
C GLN A 28 4.81 -6.84 -1.52
N ARG A 29 5.18 -5.65 -2.00
CA ARG A 29 6.33 -4.93 -1.45
C ARG A 29 5.97 -4.34 -0.07
N PRO A 30 6.97 -4.15 0.82
CA PRO A 30 6.79 -3.42 2.06
C PRO A 30 6.28 -2.00 1.83
N TYR A 31 5.73 -1.42 2.88
CA TYR A 31 5.33 -0.01 2.86
C TYR A 31 6.57 0.89 2.71
N ALA A 32 6.59 1.71 1.66
CA ALA A 32 7.77 2.47 1.26
C ALA A 32 7.52 3.97 1.06
N TRP A 33 6.27 4.44 1.25
CA TRP A 33 5.99 5.87 1.14
C TRP A 33 6.73 6.67 2.20
N ASN A 34 7.39 7.71 1.75
CA ASN A 34 8.05 8.68 2.62
C ASN A 34 7.18 9.93 2.80
N GLU A 35 7.75 10.96 3.43
CA GLU A 35 7.06 12.22 3.71
C GLU A 35 6.58 12.92 2.43
N GLU A 36 7.30 12.82 1.31
CA GLU A 36 6.94 13.46 0.05
C GLU A 36 5.64 12.90 -0.54
N GLN A 37 5.50 11.56 -0.61
CA GLN A 37 4.28 10.93 -1.07
C GLN A 37 3.11 11.17 -0.10
N CYS A 38 3.39 11.15 1.20
CA CYS A 38 2.39 11.45 2.22
C CYS A 38 1.93 12.92 2.13
N GLN A 39 2.84 13.86 1.88
CA GLN A 39 2.50 15.26 1.67
C GLN A 39 1.64 15.44 0.42
N THR A 40 2.00 14.77 -0.69
CA THR A 40 1.21 14.81 -1.93
C THR A 40 -0.22 14.34 -1.67
N LEU A 41 -0.40 13.18 -1.01
CA LEU A 41 -1.73 12.69 -0.68
C LEU A 41 -2.49 13.66 0.24
N TRP A 42 -1.83 14.22 1.26
CA TRP A 42 -2.41 15.22 2.14
C TRP A 42 -2.89 16.44 1.38
N ASP A 43 -2.05 16.99 0.49
CA ASP A 43 -2.37 18.15 -0.32
C ASP A 43 -3.55 17.88 -1.26
N ASP A 44 -3.61 16.70 -1.87
CA ASP A 44 -4.71 16.27 -2.73
C ASP A 44 -6.03 16.18 -1.96
N THR A 45 -6.00 15.73 -0.70
CA THR A 45 -7.21 15.65 0.14
C THR A 45 -7.64 17.02 0.65
N TYR A 46 -6.71 17.95 0.84
CA TYR A 46 -6.96 19.26 1.44
C TYR A 46 -7.23 20.37 0.42
N LYS A 47 -6.47 20.41 -0.69
CA LYS A 47 -6.53 21.51 -1.69
C LYS A 47 -7.64 21.37 -2.72
N ASN A 48 -8.31 20.25 -2.80
CA ASN A 48 -9.30 20.01 -3.84
C ASN A 48 -10.60 20.76 -3.56
N GLU A 49 -10.72 21.96 -4.09
CA GLU A 49 -11.89 22.83 -3.96
C GLU A 49 -13.15 22.28 -4.64
N LYS A 50 -13.01 21.35 -5.58
CA LYS A 50 -14.13 20.77 -6.36
C LYS A 50 -14.56 19.37 -5.88
N GLY A 51 -14.10 18.91 -4.75
CA GLY A 51 -14.70 17.80 -4.01
C GLY A 51 -14.53 16.39 -4.56
N LYS A 52 -13.67 16.16 -5.58
CA LYS A 52 -13.42 14.83 -6.12
C LYS A 52 -11.94 14.63 -6.37
N SER A 53 -11.32 13.69 -5.64
CA SER A 53 -9.96 13.23 -5.88
C SER A 53 -9.98 11.77 -6.31
N GLU A 54 -9.38 11.43 -7.44
CA GLU A 54 -9.17 10.05 -7.89
C GLU A 54 -7.93 9.47 -7.22
N VAL A 55 -8.08 8.34 -6.57
CA VAL A 55 -6.95 7.55 -6.04
C VAL A 55 -6.84 6.29 -6.90
N ILE A 56 -5.81 6.24 -7.75
CA ILE A 56 -5.55 5.11 -8.64
C ILE A 56 -4.28 4.43 -8.13
N ASP A 57 -4.38 3.30 -7.48
CA ASP A 57 -3.33 2.41 -6.98
C ASP A 57 -3.46 2.12 -5.47
N GLY A 58 -3.25 0.83 -5.12
CA GLY A 58 -3.92 0.24 -3.98
C GLY A 58 -3.26 0.34 -2.61
N GLN A 59 -2.24 -0.50 -2.36
CA GLN A 59 -1.83 -0.80 -0.99
C GLN A 59 -1.14 0.36 -0.25
N GLN A 60 -0.22 1.07 -0.92
CA GLN A 60 0.53 2.16 -0.29
C GLN A 60 -0.40 3.28 0.15
N ARG A 61 -1.36 3.62 -0.72
CA ARG A 61 -2.37 4.65 -0.43
C ARG A 61 -3.35 4.21 0.64
N LEU A 62 -3.83 2.95 0.58
CA LEU A 62 -4.73 2.41 1.59
C LEU A 62 -4.07 2.41 2.98
N THR A 63 -2.83 1.95 3.07
CA THR A 63 -2.02 2.01 4.28
C THR A 63 -1.88 3.45 4.79
N THR A 64 -1.54 4.39 3.90
CA THR A 64 -1.39 5.79 4.27
C THR A 64 -2.71 6.40 4.73
N LEU A 65 -3.83 6.09 4.08
CA LEU A 65 -5.16 6.53 4.53
C LEU A 65 -5.49 6.00 5.92
N MET A 66 -5.15 4.75 6.23
CA MET A 66 -5.32 4.20 7.58
C MET A 66 -4.49 4.94 8.62
N LEU A 67 -3.26 5.34 8.30
CA LEU A 67 -2.42 6.15 9.19
C LEU A 67 -3.00 7.56 9.42
N ILE A 68 -3.51 8.22 8.36
CA ILE A 68 -4.21 9.50 8.47
C ILE A 68 -5.44 9.38 9.38
N LEU A 69 -6.27 8.38 9.14
CA LEU A 69 -7.48 8.16 9.93
C LEU A 69 -7.15 7.87 11.39
N ARG A 70 -6.09 7.09 11.64
CA ARG A 70 -5.63 6.84 13.01
C ARG A 70 -5.15 8.12 13.69
N ALA A 71 -4.39 8.97 13.02
CA ALA A 71 -3.93 10.24 13.55
C ALA A 71 -5.10 11.20 13.88
N PHE A 72 -6.12 11.25 13.03
CA PHE A 72 -7.35 11.98 13.33
C PHE A 72 -8.10 11.40 14.53
N TYR A 73 -8.24 10.06 14.58
CA TYR A 73 -8.90 9.39 15.68
C TYR A 73 -8.29 9.79 17.02
N ASP A 74 -6.97 9.73 17.13
CA ASP A 74 -6.27 10.10 18.37
C ASP A 74 -6.44 11.57 18.72
N LYS A 75 -6.47 12.45 17.71
CA LYS A 75 -6.72 13.87 17.92
C LYS A 75 -8.12 14.15 18.46
N PHE A 76 -9.13 13.43 17.96
CA PHE A 76 -10.53 13.60 18.39
C PHE A 76 -10.86 12.81 19.67
N PHE A 77 -9.97 11.95 20.15
CA PHE A 77 -10.27 11.00 21.23
C PHE A 77 -10.82 11.67 22.49
N ASN A 78 -10.22 12.78 22.90
CA ASN A 78 -10.60 13.51 24.11
C ASN A 78 -11.58 14.65 23.87
N MET A 79 -11.99 14.91 22.63
CA MET A 79 -12.93 15.97 22.31
C MET A 79 -14.37 15.53 22.58
N GLN A 80 -15.15 16.40 23.26
CA GLN A 80 -16.49 16.07 23.72
C GLN A 80 -17.62 16.81 22.98
N ASP A 81 -17.26 17.70 22.05
CA ASP A 81 -18.27 18.35 21.23
C ASP A 81 -18.93 17.37 20.26
N ARG A 82 -20.18 17.65 19.90
CA ARG A 82 -21.01 16.77 19.08
C ARG A 82 -20.34 16.41 17.73
N ASN A 83 -19.71 17.39 17.08
CA ASN A 83 -19.14 17.16 15.76
C ASN A 83 -17.89 16.27 15.84
N SER A 84 -17.06 16.46 16.87
CA SER A 84 -15.90 15.61 17.13
C SER A 84 -16.28 14.17 17.46
N ILE A 85 -17.34 13.97 18.27
CA ILE A 85 -17.88 12.63 18.59
C ILE A 85 -18.36 11.96 17.30
N LEU A 86 -19.21 12.61 16.50
CA LEU A 86 -19.72 12.04 15.24
C LEU A 86 -18.60 11.72 14.25
N THR A 87 -17.60 12.57 14.18
CA THR A 87 -16.44 12.36 13.29
C THR A 87 -15.61 11.17 13.77
N ARG A 88 -15.35 11.06 15.07
CA ARG A 88 -14.67 9.92 15.67
C ARG A 88 -15.40 8.61 15.39
N ASP A 89 -16.72 8.56 15.58
CA ASP A 89 -17.54 7.37 15.30
C ASP A 89 -17.47 6.94 13.82
N ARG A 90 -17.42 7.91 12.91
CA ARG A 90 -17.22 7.61 11.48
C ARG A 90 -15.85 7.02 11.21
N ILE A 91 -14.79 7.59 11.81
CA ILE A 91 -13.42 7.09 11.67
C ILE A 91 -13.28 5.68 12.26
N GLU A 92 -13.88 5.43 13.42
CA GLU A 92 -13.90 4.09 14.05
C GLU A 92 -14.41 3.02 13.08
N LYS A 93 -15.50 3.29 12.38
CA LYS A 93 -16.08 2.37 11.38
C LYS A 93 -15.18 2.13 10.16
N CYS A 94 -14.21 2.99 9.90
CA CYS A 94 -13.24 2.81 8.83
C CYS A 94 -12.01 1.99 9.24
N ILE A 95 -11.60 2.08 10.51
CA ILE A 95 -10.39 1.41 11.02
C ILE A 95 -10.71 0.01 11.54
N TRP A 96 -11.79 -0.14 12.31
CA TRP A 96 -12.16 -1.39 12.97
C TRP A 96 -13.37 -2.05 12.32
N LYS A 97 -13.45 -3.37 12.41
CA LYS A 97 -14.65 -4.12 11.98
C LYS A 97 -15.82 -3.72 12.85
N THR A 98 -17.02 -3.78 12.29
CA THR A 98 -18.25 -3.42 12.98
C THR A 98 -19.09 -4.66 13.25
N ASP A 99 -19.71 -4.69 14.42
CA ASP A 99 -20.70 -5.72 14.78
C ASP A 99 -22.00 -5.58 13.96
N THR A 100 -22.98 -6.43 14.26
CA THR A 100 -24.28 -6.42 13.61
C THR A 100 -25.06 -5.11 13.85
N PHE A 101 -24.78 -4.42 14.96
CA PHE A 101 -25.41 -3.15 15.34
C PHE A 101 -24.67 -1.93 14.78
N GLY A 102 -23.51 -2.14 14.12
CA GLY A 102 -22.70 -1.05 13.57
C GLY A 102 -21.76 -0.39 14.57
N THR A 103 -21.51 -1.05 15.71
CA THR A 103 -20.51 -0.62 16.71
C THR A 103 -19.14 -1.15 16.31
N ALA A 104 -18.10 -0.32 16.45
CA ALA A 104 -16.75 -0.72 16.12
C ALA A 104 -16.15 -1.69 17.15
N ASP A 105 -15.69 -2.84 16.68
CA ASP A 105 -14.94 -3.81 17.47
C ASP A 105 -13.45 -3.46 17.42
N LYS A 106 -12.94 -2.78 18.45
CA LYS A 106 -11.55 -2.30 18.52
C LYS A 106 -10.50 -3.41 18.64
N SER A 107 -10.92 -4.65 18.79
CA SER A 107 -10.03 -5.80 18.75
C SER A 107 -9.65 -6.23 17.33
N THR A 108 -10.50 -5.90 16.34
CA THR A 108 -10.40 -6.42 14.97
C THR A 108 -10.30 -5.29 13.96
N LEU A 109 -9.17 -5.19 13.30
CA LEU A 109 -8.93 -4.19 12.24
C LEU A 109 -9.58 -4.61 10.91
N LYS A 110 -9.88 -3.63 10.05
CA LYS A 110 -10.34 -3.85 8.68
C LYS A 110 -9.22 -4.07 7.67
N ILE A 111 -7.99 -3.88 8.08
CA ILE A 111 -6.80 -4.11 7.26
C ILE A 111 -5.86 -5.04 7.99
N ASP A 112 -5.28 -5.97 7.25
CA ASP A 112 -4.20 -6.83 7.70
C ASP A 112 -3.07 -6.83 6.66
N SER A 113 -1.85 -7.16 7.07
CA SER A 113 -0.69 -7.22 6.21
C SER A 113 0.06 -8.53 6.42
N GLU A 114 0.14 -9.33 5.38
CA GLU A 114 0.94 -10.57 5.35
C GLU A 114 2.26 -10.38 4.61
N VAL A 115 2.63 -9.13 4.26
CA VAL A 115 3.87 -8.85 3.50
C VAL A 115 5.07 -9.48 4.20
N ALA A 116 5.64 -10.50 3.58
CA ALA A 116 6.65 -11.36 4.21
C ALA A 116 8.00 -10.66 4.42
N THR A 117 8.32 -9.69 3.56
CA THR A 117 9.56 -8.92 3.63
C THR A 117 9.44 -7.62 4.43
N ASP A 118 8.26 -7.34 4.98
CA ASP A 118 8.02 -6.18 5.83
C ASP A 118 8.26 -6.54 7.30
N ASN A 119 9.41 -6.14 7.82
CA ASN A 119 9.77 -6.37 9.22
C ASN A 119 8.99 -5.48 10.20
N ASP A 120 8.36 -4.41 9.71
CA ASP A 120 7.68 -3.40 10.52
C ASP A 120 6.15 -3.57 10.51
N LYS A 121 5.62 -4.59 9.82
CA LYS A 121 4.17 -4.82 9.68
C LYS A 121 3.44 -4.98 11.00
N GLU A 122 4.07 -5.64 11.98
CA GLU A 122 3.48 -5.82 13.31
C GLU A 122 3.37 -4.48 14.05
N GLU A 123 4.34 -3.59 13.85
CA GLU A 123 4.30 -2.23 14.39
C GLU A 123 3.18 -1.40 13.75
N PHE A 124 2.94 -1.58 12.46
CA PHE A 124 1.79 -0.95 11.77
C PHE A 124 0.45 -1.42 12.35
N ILE A 125 0.27 -2.72 12.52
CA ILE A 125 -0.96 -3.29 13.08
C ILE A 125 -1.20 -2.80 14.51
N GLU A 126 -0.14 -2.80 15.34
CA GLU A 126 -0.23 -2.31 16.71
C GLU A 126 -0.50 -0.80 16.77
N LEU A 127 0.13 -0.02 15.90
CA LEU A 127 -0.12 1.41 15.78
C LEU A 127 -1.59 1.70 15.42
N LEU A 128 -2.17 0.97 14.48
CA LEU A 128 -3.59 1.12 14.12
C LEU A 128 -4.51 0.73 15.28
N ARG A 129 -4.16 -0.33 16.01
CA ARG A 129 -4.97 -0.84 17.12
C ARG A 129 -4.95 0.10 18.33
N SER A 130 -3.78 0.47 18.79
CA SER A 130 -3.59 1.16 20.06
C SER A 130 -3.23 2.64 19.94
N GLY A 131 -2.67 3.09 18.82
CA GLY A 131 -2.07 4.42 18.65
C GLY A 131 -0.74 4.60 19.36
N VAL A 132 -0.22 3.53 19.96
CA VAL A 132 1.05 3.56 20.70
C VAL A 132 2.22 3.49 19.73
N VAL A 133 3.13 4.42 19.88
CA VAL A 133 4.38 4.49 19.13
C VAL A 133 5.50 3.94 19.98
N LYS A 134 6.22 2.95 19.45
CA LYS A 134 7.41 2.40 20.10
C LYS A 134 8.52 3.47 20.13
N GLN A 135 9.05 3.72 21.31
CA GLN A 135 10.11 4.74 21.45
C GLN A 135 11.34 4.38 20.61
N GLY A 136 11.82 5.35 19.83
CA GLY A 136 12.98 5.17 18.95
C GLY A 136 12.72 4.37 17.67
N SER A 137 11.47 4.05 17.36
CA SER A 137 11.12 3.42 16.09
C SER A 137 11.54 4.28 14.90
N LYS A 138 12.11 3.61 13.89
CA LYS A 138 12.46 4.17 12.59
C LYS A 138 11.58 3.62 11.47
N SER A 139 10.52 2.91 11.84
CA SER A 139 9.56 2.37 10.91
C SER A 139 8.92 3.48 10.08
N GLN A 140 8.80 3.26 8.77
CA GLN A 140 8.17 4.22 7.87
C GLN A 140 6.70 4.47 8.24
N TYR A 141 6.02 3.50 8.82
CA TYR A 141 4.66 3.64 9.34
C TYR A 141 4.60 4.68 10.48
N VAL A 142 5.52 4.58 11.42
CA VAL A 142 5.58 5.50 12.58
C VAL A 142 5.98 6.91 12.14
N LEU A 143 6.98 7.04 11.27
CA LEU A 143 7.41 8.34 10.76
C LEU A 143 6.27 9.06 10.03
N ASN A 144 5.54 8.36 9.17
CA ASN A 144 4.42 8.93 8.44
C ASN A 144 3.21 9.22 9.35
N TYR A 145 2.94 8.39 10.35
CA TYR A 145 1.92 8.69 11.35
C TYR A 145 2.23 9.98 12.12
N GLN A 146 3.47 10.15 12.58
CA GLN A 146 3.93 11.36 13.27
C GLN A 146 3.87 12.61 12.36
N PHE A 147 4.23 12.44 11.09
CA PHE A 147 4.06 13.47 10.06
C PHE A 147 2.59 13.91 9.98
N PHE A 148 1.62 13.00 9.91
CA PHE A 148 0.20 13.36 9.86
C PHE A 148 -0.29 13.99 11.18
N GLN A 149 0.17 13.53 12.33
CA GLN A 149 -0.12 14.17 13.60
C GLN A 149 0.32 15.64 13.61
N LYS A 150 1.52 15.92 13.10
CA LYS A 150 2.02 17.29 12.94
C LYS A 150 1.15 18.09 11.99
N ARG A 151 0.82 17.57 10.79
CA ARG A 151 -0.03 18.25 9.81
C ARG A 151 -1.43 18.57 10.35
N ILE A 152 -2.03 17.66 11.09
CA ILE A 152 -3.31 17.87 11.77
C ILE A 152 -3.21 18.97 12.80
N ASN A 153 -2.13 19.02 13.59
CA ASN A 153 -1.91 20.08 14.56
C ASN A 153 -1.69 21.46 13.90
N ASP A 154 -0.87 21.52 12.85
CA ASP A 154 -0.60 22.73 12.07
C ASP A 154 -1.92 23.27 11.48
N PHE A 155 -2.75 22.38 10.93
CA PHE A 155 -4.06 22.75 10.38
C PHE A 155 -5.00 23.28 11.48
N LEU A 156 -5.05 22.63 12.64
CA LEU A 156 -5.87 23.07 13.77
C LEU A 156 -5.46 24.47 14.24
N GLN A 157 -4.16 24.75 14.26
CA GLN A 157 -3.66 26.07 14.66
C GLN A 157 -3.99 27.16 13.62
N ALA A 158 -3.85 26.84 12.33
CA ALA A 158 -4.11 27.78 11.25
C ALA A 158 -5.61 28.01 11.00
N PHE A 159 -6.43 26.98 11.17
CA PHE A 159 -7.85 26.99 10.80
C PHE A 159 -8.74 26.31 11.85
N PRO A 160 -8.80 26.81 13.10
CA PRO A 160 -9.51 26.13 14.19
C PRO A 160 -11.01 25.91 13.90
N SER A 161 -11.66 26.89 13.26
CA SER A 161 -13.10 26.79 12.94
C SER A 161 -13.42 25.77 11.86
N PHE A 162 -12.45 25.40 11.02
CA PHE A 162 -12.63 24.42 9.94
C PHE A 162 -12.14 23.02 10.32
N PHE A 163 -11.49 22.87 11.47
CA PHE A 163 -10.90 21.61 11.89
C PHE A 163 -11.88 20.42 11.90
N PRO A 164 -13.13 20.52 12.42
CA PRO A 164 -14.08 19.40 12.42
C PRO A 164 -14.50 18.96 11.01
N TYR A 165 -14.41 19.86 10.04
CA TYR A 165 -14.83 19.58 8.65
C TYR A 165 -13.75 18.87 7.84
N LEU A 166 -12.48 18.97 8.21
CA LEU A 166 -11.38 18.37 7.45
C LEU A 166 -11.51 16.84 7.34
N PRO A 167 -11.64 16.06 8.42
CA PRO A 167 -11.82 14.61 8.29
C PRO A 167 -13.16 14.24 7.64
N ALA A 168 -14.23 15.01 7.85
CA ALA A 168 -15.50 14.78 7.18
C ALA A 168 -15.36 14.94 5.66
N ARG A 169 -14.57 15.93 5.20
CA ARG A 169 -14.26 16.16 3.79
C ARG A 169 -13.40 15.04 3.21
N ILE A 170 -12.37 14.60 3.92
CA ILE A 170 -11.53 13.48 3.51
C ILE A 170 -12.40 12.22 3.34
N LEU A 171 -13.22 11.90 4.31
CA LEU A 171 -14.07 10.71 4.28
C LEU A 171 -15.15 10.74 3.20
N GLY A 172 -15.75 11.91 2.95
CA GLY A 172 -16.94 12.02 2.10
C GLY A 172 -16.67 12.55 0.70
N ASN A 173 -15.57 13.26 0.46
CA ASN A 173 -15.32 13.93 -0.82
C ASN A 173 -14.15 13.34 -1.60
N CYS A 174 -13.25 12.61 -0.94
CA CYS A 174 -12.21 11.86 -1.64
C CYS A 174 -12.80 10.56 -2.18
N ILE A 175 -12.62 10.35 -3.48
CA ILE A 175 -13.19 9.22 -4.21
C ILE A 175 -12.09 8.23 -4.52
N LEU A 176 -12.38 6.97 -4.23
CA LEU A 176 -11.58 5.82 -4.60
C LEU A 176 -12.27 5.08 -5.75
N LEU A 177 -11.48 4.52 -6.64
CA LEU A 177 -11.95 3.63 -7.71
C LEU A 177 -11.49 2.20 -7.40
N PRO A 178 -12.23 1.44 -6.57
CA PRO A 178 -11.92 0.04 -6.38
C PRO A 178 -12.13 -0.71 -7.69
N ILE A 179 -11.12 -1.44 -8.13
CA ILE A 179 -11.16 -2.30 -9.30
C ILE A 179 -11.18 -3.74 -8.82
N GLU A 180 -12.31 -4.40 -8.98
CA GLU A 180 -12.47 -5.80 -8.64
C GLU A 180 -12.13 -6.67 -9.85
N ALA A 181 -11.18 -7.57 -9.69
CA ALA A 181 -10.77 -8.52 -10.72
C ALA A 181 -11.18 -9.95 -10.34
N GLU A 182 -11.75 -10.68 -11.29
CA GLU A 182 -12.20 -12.07 -11.08
C GLU A 182 -11.04 -13.05 -10.83
N SER A 183 -9.80 -12.67 -11.20
CA SER A 183 -8.62 -13.48 -11.00
C SER A 183 -7.38 -12.64 -10.71
N GLN A 184 -6.43 -13.24 -10.01
CA GLN A 184 -5.13 -12.63 -9.72
C GLN A 184 -4.37 -12.25 -11.01
N ASP A 185 -4.47 -13.06 -12.08
CA ASP A 185 -3.85 -12.74 -13.37
C ASP A 185 -4.43 -11.48 -14.00
N THR A 186 -5.75 -11.31 -13.93
CA THR A 186 -6.42 -10.12 -14.41
C THR A 186 -6.01 -8.91 -13.57
N ALA A 187 -5.95 -9.06 -12.23
CA ALA A 187 -5.48 -8.01 -11.34
C ALA A 187 -4.05 -7.58 -11.64
N LEU A 188 -3.12 -8.52 -11.82
CA LEU A 188 -1.72 -8.23 -12.16
C LEU A 188 -1.56 -7.54 -13.52
N ARG A 189 -2.38 -7.91 -14.52
CA ARG A 189 -2.40 -7.23 -15.82
C ARG A 189 -2.88 -5.79 -15.72
N ILE A 190 -3.97 -5.56 -15.00
CA ILE A 190 -4.49 -4.21 -14.74
C ILE A 190 -3.44 -3.39 -14.02
N PHE A 191 -2.84 -3.98 -12.99
CA PHE A 191 -1.81 -3.36 -12.17
C PHE A 191 -0.59 -2.93 -12.99
N SER A 192 -0.13 -3.76 -13.93
CA SER A 192 1.00 -3.44 -14.80
C SER A 192 0.70 -2.32 -15.80
N THR A 193 -0.57 -2.08 -16.13
CA THR A 193 -0.99 -1.06 -17.11
C THR A 193 -1.37 0.28 -16.48
N LEU A 194 -1.85 0.28 -15.23
CA LEU A 194 -2.32 1.50 -14.54
C LEU A 194 -1.24 2.21 -13.70
N ASN A 195 -0.07 1.60 -13.54
CA ASN A 195 0.95 2.04 -12.57
C ASN A 195 1.82 3.23 -13.03
N ASP A 196 1.28 4.11 -13.89
CA ASP A 196 2.00 5.29 -14.39
C ASP A 196 2.07 6.47 -13.40
N ARG A 197 1.36 6.39 -12.26
CA ARG A 197 1.33 7.47 -11.26
C ARG A 197 1.61 6.94 -9.85
N GLY A 198 2.73 7.33 -9.27
CA GLY A 198 3.17 6.91 -7.93
C GLY A 198 4.57 6.31 -7.95
N LEU A 199 4.93 5.51 -6.93
CA LEU A 199 6.13 4.66 -6.99
C LEU A 199 5.81 3.48 -7.90
N PRO A 200 6.34 3.44 -9.15
CA PRO A 200 6.04 2.37 -10.08
C PRO A 200 6.51 1.04 -9.49
N LEU A 201 5.78 -0.04 -9.81
CA LEU A 201 6.26 -1.38 -9.53
C LEU A 201 7.59 -1.60 -10.26
N SER A 202 8.56 -2.09 -9.52
CA SER A 202 9.78 -2.59 -10.14
C SER A 202 9.49 -3.87 -10.96
N ASP A 203 10.35 -4.18 -11.89
CA ASP A 203 10.25 -5.45 -12.62
C ASP A 203 10.36 -6.63 -11.66
N ALA A 204 11.20 -6.50 -10.63
CA ALA A 204 11.36 -7.48 -9.56
C ALA A 204 10.06 -7.73 -8.76
N ASP A 205 9.25 -6.68 -8.48
CA ASP A 205 7.96 -6.86 -7.80
C ASP A 205 7.01 -7.74 -8.62
N ILE A 206 7.00 -7.55 -9.94
CA ILE A 206 6.19 -8.35 -10.87
C ILE A 206 6.69 -9.80 -10.89
N PHE A 207 8.01 -10.01 -10.94
CA PHE A 207 8.61 -11.33 -10.91
C PHE A 207 8.31 -12.04 -9.59
N LYS A 208 8.42 -11.34 -8.45
CA LYS A 208 8.05 -11.86 -7.13
C LYS A 208 6.64 -12.44 -7.14
N ALA A 209 5.66 -11.68 -7.64
CA ALA A 209 4.27 -12.13 -7.71
C ALA A 209 4.10 -13.37 -8.60
N GLN A 210 4.79 -13.42 -9.76
CA GLN A 210 4.73 -14.57 -10.67
C GLN A 210 5.36 -15.82 -10.05
N PHE A 211 6.51 -15.70 -9.40
CA PHE A 211 7.17 -16.82 -8.73
C PHE A 211 6.37 -17.31 -7.54
N TYR A 212 5.85 -16.41 -6.73
CA TYR A 212 4.99 -16.76 -5.62
C TYR A 212 3.79 -17.61 -6.08
N LYS A 213 3.17 -17.22 -7.20
CA LYS A 213 2.10 -17.98 -7.81
C LYS A 213 2.58 -19.37 -8.24
N TYR A 214 3.72 -19.45 -8.95
CA TYR A 214 4.28 -20.72 -9.41
C TYR A 214 4.61 -21.66 -8.24
N TYR A 215 5.32 -21.15 -7.22
CA TYR A 215 5.63 -21.94 -6.02
C TYR A 215 4.37 -22.34 -5.24
N GLY A 216 3.30 -21.54 -5.34
CA GLY A 216 1.98 -21.88 -4.80
C GLY A 216 1.41 -23.16 -5.43
N THR A 217 1.60 -23.37 -6.73
CA THR A 217 1.18 -24.62 -7.41
C THR A 217 1.95 -25.86 -6.94
N LEU A 218 3.15 -25.64 -6.37
CA LEU A 218 4.01 -26.69 -5.82
C LEU A 218 3.84 -26.88 -4.31
N ASN A 219 2.96 -26.13 -3.65
CA ASN A 219 2.82 -26.06 -2.18
C ASN A 219 4.11 -25.64 -1.46
N LYS A 220 4.92 -24.76 -2.07
CA LYS A 220 6.24 -24.31 -1.59
C LYS A 220 6.33 -22.79 -1.40
N LYS A 221 5.23 -22.14 -1.06
CA LYS A 221 5.18 -20.68 -0.86
C LYS A 221 6.14 -20.18 0.21
N ASP A 222 6.19 -20.89 1.36
CA ASP A 222 7.06 -20.52 2.47
C ASP A 222 8.54 -20.64 2.11
N GLU A 223 8.90 -21.71 1.35
CA GLU A 223 10.26 -21.90 0.83
C GLU A 223 10.66 -20.72 -0.09
N PHE A 224 9.77 -20.34 -1.01
CA PHE A 224 9.99 -19.21 -1.90
C PHE A 224 10.22 -17.90 -1.12
N ILE A 225 9.40 -17.61 -0.12
CA ILE A 225 9.50 -16.38 0.65
C ILE A 225 10.85 -16.28 1.36
N VAL A 226 11.30 -17.38 1.96
CA VAL A 226 12.60 -17.43 2.65
C VAL A 226 13.73 -17.17 1.65
N GLU A 227 13.71 -17.82 0.50
CA GLU A 227 14.76 -17.65 -0.51
C GLU A 227 14.71 -16.26 -1.16
N TRP A 228 13.51 -15.73 -1.42
CA TRP A 228 13.36 -14.37 -1.95
C TRP A 228 13.94 -13.33 -0.99
N LYS A 229 13.65 -13.45 0.31
CA LYS A 229 14.17 -12.54 1.33
C LYS A 229 15.70 -12.55 1.37
N LYS A 230 16.32 -13.72 1.34
CA LYS A 230 17.78 -13.84 1.25
C LYS A 230 18.32 -13.17 -0.02
N LEU A 231 17.64 -13.37 -1.15
CA LEU A 231 18.04 -12.77 -2.42
C LEU A 231 17.97 -11.24 -2.37
N GLU A 232 16.91 -10.68 -1.78
CA GLU A 232 16.77 -9.23 -1.56
C GLU A 232 17.88 -8.69 -0.66
N GLU A 233 18.21 -9.37 0.44
CA GLU A 233 19.28 -8.98 1.35
C GLU A 233 20.64 -8.94 0.61
N ILE A 234 20.95 -9.97 -0.16
CA ILE A 234 22.18 -10.04 -0.95
C ILE A 234 22.20 -8.95 -2.03
N ALA A 235 21.10 -8.76 -2.76
CA ALA A 235 21.01 -7.73 -3.79
C ALA A 235 21.23 -6.33 -3.20
N ASN A 236 20.63 -6.04 -2.04
CA ASN A 236 20.80 -4.78 -1.33
C ASN A 236 22.23 -4.55 -0.81
N LEU A 237 22.98 -5.60 -0.51
CA LEU A 237 24.41 -5.49 -0.14
C LEU A 237 25.31 -5.23 -1.34
N VAL A 238 25.04 -5.89 -2.47
CA VAL A 238 25.92 -5.93 -3.63
C VAL A 238 25.66 -4.78 -4.60
N PHE A 239 24.39 -4.44 -4.86
CA PHE A 239 24.03 -3.49 -5.91
C PHE A 239 23.68 -2.11 -5.36
N ARG A 240 24.09 -1.07 -6.09
CA ARG A 240 23.76 0.34 -5.83
C ARG A 240 23.36 1.00 -7.15
N PRO A 241 22.21 0.62 -7.74
CA PRO A 241 21.79 1.17 -9.03
C PRO A 241 21.49 2.68 -8.89
N ILE A 242 21.73 3.43 -9.97
CA ILE A 242 21.36 4.85 -10.07
C ILE A 242 19.84 4.98 -10.26
N THR A 243 19.24 4.03 -10.99
CA THR A 243 17.80 3.96 -11.26
C THR A 243 17.30 2.54 -11.02
N GLY A 244 16.05 2.40 -10.59
CA GLY A 244 15.47 1.10 -10.26
C GLY A 244 15.86 0.58 -8.89
N THR A 245 15.63 -0.69 -8.65
CA THR A 245 15.92 -1.37 -7.38
C THR A 245 17.17 -2.26 -7.51
N PRO A 246 17.84 -2.61 -6.39
CA PRO A 246 18.92 -3.61 -6.40
C PRO A 246 18.50 -4.96 -7.00
N MET A 247 17.24 -5.34 -6.82
CA MET A 247 16.68 -6.57 -7.41
C MET A 247 16.49 -6.45 -8.92
N ASP A 248 16.09 -5.29 -9.46
CA ASP A 248 16.02 -5.07 -10.91
C ASP A 248 17.41 -5.18 -11.54
N GLU A 249 18.43 -4.62 -10.88
CA GLU A 249 19.82 -4.75 -11.32
C GLU A 249 20.31 -6.20 -11.30
N LEU A 250 19.96 -6.96 -10.26
CA LEU A 250 20.25 -8.40 -10.18
C LEU A 250 19.65 -9.15 -11.38
N PHE A 251 18.36 -8.95 -11.65
CA PHE A 251 17.67 -9.62 -12.75
C PHE A 251 18.20 -9.18 -14.12
N ALA A 252 18.59 -7.91 -14.27
CA ALA A 252 19.24 -7.43 -15.48
C ALA A 252 20.57 -8.15 -15.75
N ARG A 253 21.42 -8.26 -14.73
CA ARG A 253 22.70 -8.96 -14.85
C ARG A 253 22.51 -10.45 -15.11
N TYR A 254 21.54 -11.07 -14.46
CA TYR A 254 21.20 -12.46 -14.70
C TYR A 254 20.68 -12.70 -16.12
N MET A 255 19.85 -11.81 -16.66
CA MET A 255 19.44 -11.84 -18.07
C MET A 255 20.66 -11.82 -19.02
N TYR A 256 21.61 -10.92 -18.79
CA TYR A 256 22.82 -10.86 -19.61
C TYR A 256 23.67 -12.13 -19.50
N PHE A 257 23.78 -12.69 -18.31
CA PHE A 257 24.46 -13.98 -18.11
C PHE A 257 23.79 -15.11 -18.89
N LEU A 258 22.47 -15.21 -18.84
CA LEU A 258 21.72 -16.23 -19.59
C LEU A 258 21.88 -16.06 -21.10
N ARG A 259 21.78 -14.83 -21.60
CA ARG A 259 22.00 -14.51 -23.01
C ARG A 259 23.42 -14.90 -23.46
N ALA A 260 24.42 -14.62 -22.66
CA ALA A 260 25.79 -15.03 -22.95
C ALA A 260 25.97 -16.54 -22.96
N LYS A 261 25.35 -17.25 -22.00
CA LYS A 261 25.36 -18.71 -21.94
C LYS A 261 24.72 -19.37 -23.17
N GLU A 262 23.69 -18.75 -23.73
CA GLU A 262 23.01 -19.18 -24.96
C GLU A 262 23.77 -18.75 -26.25
N GLY A 263 24.92 -18.09 -26.12
CA GLY A 263 25.70 -17.61 -27.26
C GLY A 263 25.09 -16.39 -27.96
N ASN A 264 24.12 -15.71 -27.35
CA ASN A 264 23.50 -14.52 -27.90
C ASN A 264 24.47 -13.32 -27.80
N LYS A 265 25.01 -12.89 -28.92
CA LYS A 265 25.96 -11.77 -29.04
C LYS A 265 25.28 -10.43 -29.38
N SER A 266 23.97 -10.37 -29.40
CA SER A 266 23.23 -9.14 -29.72
C SER A 266 23.47 -8.06 -28.66
N SER A 267 23.83 -6.87 -29.11
CA SER A 267 23.97 -5.67 -28.27
C SER A 267 22.62 -5.01 -27.97
N THR A 268 21.52 -5.52 -28.53
CA THR A 268 20.19 -4.94 -28.37
C THR A 268 19.75 -5.06 -26.92
N THR A 269 19.42 -3.93 -26.29
CA THR A 269 18.81 -3.89 -24.98
C THR A 269 17.40 -4.43 -25.08
N GLU A 270 17.11 -5.50 -24.34
CA GLU A 270 15.77 -6.08 -24.23
C GLU A 270 15.19 -5.69 -22.86
N ALA A 271 13.93 -5.29 -22.82
CA ALA A 271 13.25 -5.03 -21.55
C ALA A 271 13.16 -6.30 -20.72
N LEU A 272 13.48 -6.22 -19.43
CA LEU A 272 13.48 -7.36 -18.49
C LEU A 272 12.20 -8.18 -18.57
N ARG A 273 11.04 -7.53 -18.50
CA ARG A 273 9.73 -8.20 -18.61
C ARG A 273 9.62 -9.05 -19.86
N LYS A 274 9.95 -8.47 -21.02
CA LYS A 274 9.86 -9.19 -22.31
C LYS A 274 10.79 -10.40 -22.35
N PHE A 275 11.97 -10.29 -21.78
CA PHE A 275 12.91 -11.42 -21.74
C PHE A 275 12.35 -12.57 -20.92
N TYR A 276 11.92 -12.30 -19.68
CA TYR A 276 11.43 -13.35 -18.78
C TYR A 276 10.07 -13.92 -19.21
N GLU A 277 9.15 -13.10 -19.71
CA GLU A 277 7.86 -13.55 -20.25
C GLU A 277 8.03 -14.45 -21.47
N ARG A 278 8.91 -14.08 -22.42
CA ARG A 278 9.19 -14.89 -23.61
C ARG A 278 9.70 -16.27 -23.25
N ASN A 279 10.54 -16.35 -22.24
CA ASN A 279 11.13 -17.60 -21.79
C ASN A 279 10.26 -18.34 -20.77
N LYS A 280 8.98 -17.92 -20.59
CA LYS A 280 8.01 -18.51 -19.66
C LYS A 280 8.59 -18.74 -18.25
N TYR A 281 9.46 -17.84 -17.82
CA TYR A 281 10.14 -17.90 -16.52
C TYR A 281 10.95 -19.19 -16.29
N GLN A 282 11.39 -19.89 -17.35
CA GLN A 282 12.11 -21.16 -17.25
C GLN A 282 13.49 -21.06 -16.61
N TYR A 283 14.04 -19.86 -16.52
CA TYR A 283 15.39 -19.61 -16.00
C TYR A 283 15.40 -19.19 -14.52
N LEU A 284 14.28 -19.28 -13.89
CA LEU A 284 14.08 -18.90 -12.52
C LEU A 284 13.56 -20.06 -11.70
#